data_9697966933f3afbe7eea2359a6fcad31
#
_entry.id   9697966933f3afbe7eea2359a6fcad31
#
_cell.length_a   1.000
_cell.length_b   1.000
_cell.length_c   1.000
_cell.angle_alpha   90.00
_cell.angle_beta   90.00
_cell.angle_gamma   90.00
#
_symmetry.space_group_name_H-M   'P 1'
#
loop_
_entity.id
_entity.type
_entity.pdbx_description
1 polymer ?
#
loop_
_entity_poly.entity_id
_entity_poly.type
_entity_poly.pdbx_seq_one_letter_code
_entity_poly.pdbx_strand_id
1 'polypeptide(L)'
;MDYIEKIERLKNLLTSISTDVSIDPEKENEYTALRKELNIFSKFKINSPKELKTCTSLKEFRREVQQKGGYVERRNYINQIFYPLINESESLLDSIQEIEQQVNFGHLNLLPSDIQEKGREMSEVYLYLYCIENSLRIFIEEITKSETVLIPKKVQDTIDKLKKSEQESKYLPIRGGNELFYCDFIELGKIIVSNWTTFGKFFPKQNEHWLNVMIEELYKIRCLVAHNSYVGKHERDSLKVFYKIITAQLKL
;
A
#
# COMPACT_ATOMS: atom_id res chain seq x y z
N MET A 1 12.98 -9.06 -20.83
CA MET A 1 12.82 -8.44 -19.51
C MET A 1 12.58 -6.97 -19.74
N ASP A 2 11.43 -6.46 -19.31
CA ASP A 2 11.04 -5.08 -19.46
C ASP A 2 11.93 -4.16 -18.60
N TYR A 3 11.95 -2.86 -18.93
CA TYR A 3 12.75 -1.86 -18.22
C TYR A 3 12.34 -1.74 -16.74
N ILE A 4 11.04 -1.79 -16.47
CA ILE A 4 10.47 -1.79 -15.11
C ILE A 4 10.97 -3.00 -14.33
N GLU A 5 10.84 -4.19 -14.89
CA GLU A 5 11.26 -5.44 -14.25
C GLU A 5 12.77 -5.42 -13.89
N LYS A 6 13.59 -4.77 -14.70
CA LYS A 6 15.02 -4.59 -14.42
C LYS A 6 15.26 -3.62 -13.25
N ILE A 7 14.49 -2.54 -13.14
CA ILE A 7 14.59 -1.59 -12.02
C ILE A 7 14.15 -2.25 -10.72
N GLU A 8 13.04 -2.98 -10.72
CA GLU A 8 12.57 -3.75 -9.57
C GLU A 8 13.60 -4.77 -9.11
N ARG A 9 14.19 -5.49 -10.06
CA ARG A 9 15.24 -6.46 -9.78
C ARG A 9 16.48 -5.82 -9.20
N LEU A 10 16.90 -4.66 -9.69
CA LEU A 10 18.00 -3.89 -9.11
C LEU A 10 17.68 -3.44 -7.69
N LYS A 11 16.49 -2.89 -7.44
CA LYS A 11 16.03 -2.49 -6.11
C LYS A 11 16.08 -3.66 -5.13
N ASN A 12 15.52 -4.81 -5.52
CA ASN A 12 15.49 -6.02 -4.71
C ASN A 12 16.91 -6.53 -4.39
N LEU A 13 17.81 -6.49 -5.35
CA LEU A 13 19.21 -6.87 -5.19
C LEU A 13 19.92 -5.95 -4.18
N LEU A 14 19.77 -4.63 -4.31
CA LEU A 14 20.36 -3.65 -3.38
C LEU A 14 19.78 -3.81 -1.97
N THR A 15 18.49 -4.07 -1.85
CA THR A 15 17.82 -4.33 -0.57
C THR A 15 18.35 -5.60 0.07
N SER A 16 18.52 -6.70 -0.68
CA SER A 16 19.12 -7.94 -0.19
C SER A 16 20.55 -7.72 0.31
N ILE A 17 21.38 -7.00 -0.43
CA ILE A 17 22.74 -6.68 0.01
C ILE A 17 22.76 -5.86 1.30
N SER A 18 21.84 -4.88 1.42
CA SER A 18 21.71 -4.05 2.63
C SER A 18 21.25 -4.86 3.84
N THR A 19 20.38 -5.84 3.64
CA THR A 19 19.83 -6.69 4.70
C THR A 19 20.84 -7.73 5.16
N ASP A 20 21.44 -8.45 4.20
CA ASP A 20 22.36 -9.55 4.49
C ASP A 20 23.76 -9.09 4.88
N VAL A 21 24.09 -7.83 4.59
CA VAL A 21 25.45 -7.25 4.76
C VAL A 21 26.50 -8.09 4.04
N SER A 22 26.10 -8.69 2.89
CA SER A 22 26.89 -9.65 2.12
C SER A 22 26.82 -9.36 0.62
N ILE A 23 27.98 -9.39 -0.01
CA ILE A 23 28.13 -9.29 -1.45
C ILE A 23 28.88 -10.55 -1.90
N ASP A 24 28.15 -11.52 -2.46
CA ASP A 24 28.70 -12.70 -3.07
C ASP A 24 28.94 -12.51 -4.59
N PRO A 25 29.64 -13.42 -5.25
CA PRO A 25 29.92 -13.32 -6.69
C PRO A 25 28.66 -13.31 -7.58
N GLU A 26 27.58 -13.95 -7.15
CA GLU A 26 26.31 -13.99 -7.90
C GLU A 26 25.65 -12.62 -7.88
N LYS A 27 25.48 -12.02 -6.70
CA LYS A 27 24.99 -10.64 -6.54
C LYS A 27 25.85 -9.62 -7.30
N GLU A 28 27.17 -9.82 -7.32
CA GLU A 28 28.10 -8.96 -8.05
C GLU A 28 27.87 -9.04 -9.57
N ASN A 29 27.72 -10.25 -10.11
CA ASN A 29 27.47 -10.47 -11.53
C ASN A 29 26.11 -9.91 -11.96
N GLU A 30 25.07 -10.13 -11.16
CA GLU A 30 23.72 -9.62 -11.40
C GLU A 30 23.70 -8.08 -11.40
N TYR A 31 24.33 -7.45 -10.43
CA TYR A 31 24.45 -5.99 -10.37
C TYR A 31 25.14 -5.43 -11.62
N THR A 32 26.23 -6.05 -12.04
CA THR A 32 27.00 -5.62 -13.19
C THR A 32 26.20 -5.74 -14.50
N ALA A 33 25.43 -6.82 -14.65
CA ALA A 33 24.54 -7.03 -15.80
C ALA A 33 23.41 -5.98 -15.84
N LEU A 34 22.68 -5.81 -14.72
CA LEU A 34 21.59 -4.83 -14.61
C LEU A 34 22.08 -3.40 -14.83
N ARG A 35 23.25 -3.05 -14.29
CA ARG A 35 23.86 -1.73 -14.50
C ARG A 35 24.17 -1.46 -15.99
N LYS A 36 24.73 -2.45 -16.69
CA LYS A 36 25.04 -2.34 -18.11
C LYS A 36 23.77 -2.16 -18.95
N GLU A 37 22.74 -2.93 -18.64
CA GLU A 37 21.48 -2.91 -19.38
C GLU A 37 20.65 -1.65 -19.12
N LEU A 38 20.60 -1.18 -17.89
CA LEU A 38 19.83 0.00 -17.52
C LEU A 38 20.56 1.32 -17.81
N ASN A 39 21.88 1.29 -17.96
CA ASN A 39 22.73 2.49 -18.08
C ASN A 39 22.37 3.58 -17.03
N ILE A 40 22.01 3.11 -15.82
CA ILE A 40 21.36 3.90 -14.77
C ILE A 40 22.22 5.10 -14.36
N PHE A 41 23.53 4.90 -14.22
CA PHE A 41 24.43 5.91 -13.67
C PHE A 41 24.70 7.09 -14.62
N SER A 42 24.30 7.01 -15.88
CA SER A 42 24.37 8.15 -16.82
C SER A 42 23.09 8.99 -16.82
N LYS A 43 21.94 8.40 -16.44
CA LYS A 43 20.63 9.06 -16.46
C LYS A 43 20.22 9.59 -15.08
N PHE A 44 20.59 8.91 -14.01
CA PHE A 44 20.36 9.40 -12.68
C PHE A 44 21.39 10.49 -12.33
N LYS A 45 20.90 11.67 -11.98
CA LYS A 45 21.70 12.65 -11.23
C LYS A 45 21.82 12.15 -9.78
N ILE A 46 22.47 11.00 -9.61
CA ILE A 46 22.73 10.48 -8.28
C ILE A 46 23.71 11.45 -7.65
N ASN A 47 23.30 12.15 -6.61
CA ASN A 47 24.21 12.71 -5.63
C ASN A 47 24.79 11.55 -4.81
N SER A 48 25.32 10.53 -5.52
CA SER A 48 25.89 9.37 -4.86
C SER A 48 27.19 9.80 -4.18
N PRO A 49 27.52 9.21 -3.05
CA PRO A 49 28.82 9.32 -2.44
C PRO A 49 29.94 9.14 -3.48
N LYS A 50 31.04 9.84 -3.34
CA LYS A 50 32.18 9.76 -4.26
C LYS A 50 32.56 8.32 -4.60
N GLU A 51 32.38 7.43 -3.64
CA GLU A 51 32.72 6.01 -3.70
C GLU A 51 31.95 5.26 -4.79
N LEU A 52 30.66 5.52 -4.97
CA LEU A 52 29.88 4.84 -6.00
C LEU A 52 30.09 5.42 -7.39
N LYS A 53 30.50 6.67 -7.49
CA LYS A 53 30.90 7.28 -8.78
C LYS A 53 32.20 6.70 -9.32
N THR A 54 33.07 6.26 -8.41
CA THR A 54 34.37 5.68 -8.74
C THR A 54 34.33 4.16 -8.86
N CYS A 55 33.45 3.48 -8.08
CA CYS A 55 33.28 2.02 -8.14
C CYS A 55 32.51 1.62 -9.41
N THR A 56 33.23 1.07 -10.36
CA THR A 56 32.64 0.55 -11.60
C THR A 56 31.98 -0.82 -11.42
N SER A 57 32.29 -1.51 -10.31
CA SER A 57 31.74 -2.83 -9.98
C SER A 57 31.58 -3.01 -8.47
N LEU A 58 30.65 -3.88 -8.05
CA LEU A 58 30.50 -4.28 -6.64
C LEU A 58 31.76 -4.99 -6.08
N LYS A 59 32.66 -5.45 -6.95
CA LYS A 59 33.92 -6.09 -6.56
C LYS A 59 34.84 -5.14 -5.80
N GLU A 60 34.97 -3.92 -6.27
CA GLU A 60 35.76 -2.89 -5.56
C GLU A 60 35.07 -2.53 -4.25
N PHE A 61 33.74 -2.30 -4.30
CA PHE A 61 32.96 -2.01 -3.12
C PHE A 61 33.01 -3.10 -2.05
N ARG A 62 32.99 -4.39 -2.46
CA ARG A 62 33.15 -5.53 -1.56
C ARG A 62 34.47 -5.48 -0.80
N ARG A 63 35.56 -5.09 -1.46
CA ARG A 63 36.87 -4.93 -0.79
C ARG A 63 36.85 -3.83 0.27
N GLU A 64 36.21 -2.71 -0.04
CA GLU A 64 36.06 -1.63 0.92
C GLU A 64 35.19 -2.03 2.12
N VAL A 65 34.08 -2.72 1.89
CA VAL A 65 33.23 -3.27 2.94
C VAL A 65 34.01 -4.24 3.85
N GLN A 66 34.86 -5.10 3.26
CA GLN A 66 35.68 -6.04 4.02
C GLN A 66 36.74 -5.36 4.90
N GLN A 67 37.20 -4.18 4.51
CA GLN A 67 38.15 -3.37 5.29
C GLN A 67 37.51 -2.67 6.48
N LYS A 68 36.18 -2.56 6.52
CA LYS A 68 35.46 -2.01 7.67
C LYS A 68 35.47 -3.01 8.82
N GLY A 69 35.38 -2.50 10.05
CA GLY A 69 35.44 -3.31 11.26
C GLY A 69 34.35 -4.37 11.43
N GLY A 70 33.61 -4.32 12.53
CA GLY A 70 32.56 -5.29 12.81
C GLY A 70 31.32 -5.18 11.89
N TYR A 71 30.34 -6.09 12.14
CA TYR A 71 29.09 -6.16 11.38
C TYR A 71 28.34 -4.82 11.30
N VAL A 72 28.28 -4.09 12.42
CA VAL A 72 27.57 -2.80 12.50
C VAL A 72 28.18 -1.76 11.58
N GLU A 73 29.52 -1.66 11.54
CA GLU A 73 30.22 -0.71 10.68
C GLU A 73 30.04 -1.05 9.20
N ARG A 74 30.10 -2.33 8.84
CA ARG A 74 29.84 -2.80 7.48
C ARG A 74 28.42 -2.48 7.03
N ARG A 75 27.44 -2.76 7.89
CA ARG A 75 26.03 -2.46 7.63
C ARG A 75 25.80 -0.97 7.44
N ASN A 76 26.33 -0.14 8.31
CA ASN A 76 26.19 1.31 8.19
C ASN A 76 26.80 1.85 6.90
N TYR A 77 27.97 1.33 6.50
CA TYR A 77 28.63 1.71 5.26
C TYR A 77 27.83 1.30 4.03
N ILE A 78 27.33 0.06 3.97
CA ILE A 78 26.46 -0.42 2.89
C ILE A 78 25.19 0.44 2.81
N ASN A 79 24.52 0.66 3.93
CA ASN A 79 23.26 1.41 3.97
C ASN A 79 23.45 2.87 3.54
N GLN A 80 24.52 3.51 3.93
CA GLN A 80 24.82 4.89 3.54
C GLN A 80 24.90 5.05 2.01
N ILE A 81 25.31 4.02 1.31
CA ILE A 81 25.47 4.03 -0.15
C ILE A 81 24.22 3.53 -0.85
N PHE A 82 23.59 2.47 -0.36
CA PHE A 82 22.50 1.81 -1.07
C PHE A 82 21.11 2.39 -0.77
N TYR A 83 20.85 2.95 0.40
CA TYR A 83 19.55 3.58 0.65
C TYR A 83 19.18 4.71 -0.33
N PRO A 84 20.09 5.63 -0.66
CA PRO A 84 19.79 6.61 -1.70
C PRO A 84 19.43 5.98 -3.05
N LEU A 85 20.12 4.91 -3.46
CA LEU A 85 19.85 4.21 -4.72
C LEU A 85 18.51 3.45 -4.71
N ILE A 86 18.17 2.85 -3.58
CA ILE A 86 16.87 2.18 -3.38
C ILE A 86 15.75 3.21 -3.49
N ASN A 87 15.85 4.32 -2.77
CA ASN A 87 14.85 5.40 -2.81
C ASN A 87 14.70 6.01 -4.20
N GLU A 88 15.81 6.19 -4.93
CA GLU A 88 15.76 6.67 -6.32
C GLU A 88 15.09 5.65 -7.26
N SER A 89 15.35 4.36 -7.06
CA SER A 89 14.69 3.30 -7.83
C SER A 89 13.19 3.29 -7.57
N GLU A 90 12.75 3.48 -6.32
CA GLU A 90 11.33 3.62 -5.95
C GLU A 90 10.70 4.84 -6.61
N SER A 91 11.33 6.00 -6.50
CA SER A 91 10.83 7.23 -7.13
C SER A 91 10.73 7.12 -8.66
N LEU A 92 11.65 6.39 -9.30
CA LEU A 92 11.59 6.15 -10.74
C LEU A 92 10.43 5.20 -11.10
N LEU A 93 10.22 4.13 -10.34
CA LEU A 93 9.10 3.20 -10.54
C LEU A 93 7.77 3.93 -10.40
N ASP A 94 7.63 4.77 -9.37
CA ASP A 94 6.44 5.59 -9.17
C ASP A 94 6.20 6.53 -10.37
N SER A 95 7.26 7.20 -10.85
CA SER A 95 7.16 8.08 -12.02
C SER A 95 6.79 7.33 -13.30
N ILE A 96 7.29 6.11 -13.50
CA ILE A 96 6.95 5.26 -14.65
C ILE A 96 5.49 4.80 -14.54
N GLN A 97 5.05 4.39 -13.36
CA GLN A 97 3.65 4.01 -13.12
C GLN A 97 2.70 5.19 -13.37
N GLU A 98 3.06 6.40 -12.96
CA GLU A 98 2.30 7.60 -13.29
C GLU A 98 2.20 7.84 -14.80
N ILE A 99 3.31 7.66 -15.54
CA ILE A 99 3.34 7.80 -17.00
C ILE A 99 2.48 6.70 -17.66
N GLU A 100 2.60 5.45 -17.22
CA GLU A 100 1.79 4.34 -17.74
C GLU A 100 0.31 4.53 -17.46
N GLN A 101 -0.05 5.00 -16.27
CA GLN A 101 -1.42 5.38 -15.95
C GLN A 101 -1.93 6.49 -16.88
N GLN A 102 -1.09 7.51 -17.15
CA GLN A 102 -1.44 8.57 -18.09
C GLN A 102 -1.64 8.05 -19.53
N VAL A 103 -0.82 7.10 -19.97
CA VAL A 103 -0.91 6.49 -21.32
C VAL A 103 -2.14 5.57 -21.41
N ASN A 104 -2.40 4.75 -20.40
CA ASN A 104 -3.55 3.85 -20.37
C ASN A 104 -4.89 4.59 -20.26
N PHE A 105 -4.90 5.81 -19.73
CA PHE A 105 -6.05 6.71 -19.73
C PHE A 105 -6.04 7.71 -20.90
N GLY A 106 -5.47 7.34 -22.03
CA GLY A 106 -5.35 8.23 -23.21
C GLY A 106 -6.68 8.88 -23.65
N HIS A 107 -7.82 8.26 -23.38
CA HIS A 107 -9.13 8.87 -23.60
C HIS A 107 -9.51 9.94 -22.56
N LEU A 108 -8.87 9.97 -21.38
CA LEU A 108 -9.07 11.06 -20.40
C LEU A 108 -8.65 12.41 -20.98
N ASN A 109 -7.66 12.44 -21.85
CA ASN A 109 -7.19 13.69 -22.49
C ASN A 109 -8.28 14.35 -23.38
N LEU A 110 -9.37 13.64 -23.69
CA LEU A 110 -10.54 14.18 -24.40
C LEU A 110 -11.51 14.91 -23.45
N LEU A 111 -11.36 14.74 -22.15
CA LEU A 111 -12.21 15.39 -21.15
C LEU A 111 -11.63 16.79 -20.76
N PRO A 112 -12.48 17.71 -20.28
CA PRO A 112 -12.00 18.96 -19.69
C PRO A 112 -10.98 18.71 -18.57
N SER A 113 -9.98 19.58 -18.47
CA SER A 113 -8.85 19.41 -17.53
C SER A 113 -9.29 19.30 -16.06
N ASP A 114 -10.34 20.04 -15.67
CA ASP A 114 -10.90 19.98 -14.32
C ASP A 114 -11.53 18.63 -13.99
N ILE A 115 -12.13 17.96 -14.99
CA ILE A 115 -12.70 16.60 -14.82
C ILE A 115 -11.57 15.57 -14.70
N GLN A 116 -10.51 15.73 -15.50
CA GLN A 116 -9.34 14.85 -15.40
C GLN A 116 -8.68 14.94 -14.02
N GLU A 117 -8.45 16.15 -13.52
CA GLU A 117 -7.85 16.40 -12.21
C GLU A 117 -8.71 15.81 -11.08
N LYS A 118 -10.01 16.11 -11.07
CA LYS A 118 -10.95 15.53 -10.11
C LYS A 118 -11.01 14.00 -10.19
N GLY A 119 -10.94 13.43 -11.38
CA GLY A 119 -10.89 11.97 -11.56
C GLY A 119 -9.66 11.32 -10.92
N ARG A 120 -8.49 11.94 -11.05
CA ARG A 120 -7.26 11.48 -10.37
C ARG A 120 -7.38 11.58 -8.85
N GLU A 121 -7.87 12.71 -8.33
CA GLU A 121 -8.11 12.88 -6.90
C GLU A 121 -9.11 11.86 -6.34
N MET A 122 -10.18 11.56 -7.11
CA MET A 122 -11.17 10.56 -6.71
C MET A 122 -10.65 9.14 -6.74
N SER A 123 -9.67 8.81 -7.59
CA SER A 123 -9.01 7.50 -7.58
C SER A 123 -8.23 7.26 -6.29
N GLU A 124 -7.57 8.27 -5.75
CA GLU A 124 -6.91 8.20 -4.44
C GLU A 124 -7.92 7.99 -3.31
N VAL A 125 -9.05 8.68 -3.35
CA VAL A 125 -10.14 8.51 -2.38
C VAL A 125 -10.65 7.07 -2.37
N TYR A 126 -10.93 6.51 -3.57
CA TYR A 126 -11.36 5.13 -3.70
C TYR A 126 -10.34 4.14 -3.12
N LEU A 127 -9.05 4.36 -3.40
CA LEU A 127 -7.98 3.51 -2.88
C LEU A 127 -7.98 3.46 -1.35
N TYR A 128 -8.05 4.61 -0.68
CA TYR A 128 -8.11 4.66 0.78
C TYR A 128 -9.36 3.97 1.34
N LEU A 129 -10.53 4.24 0.78
CA LEU A 129 -11.77 3.59 1.21
C LEU A 129 -11.69 2.07 1.06
N TYR A 130 -11.21 1.60 -0.10
CA TYR A 130 -11.02 0.18 -0.36
C TYR A 130 -10.08 -0.48 0.64
N CYS A 131 -8.93 0.15 0.91
CA CYS A 131 -7.96 -0.36 1.86
C CYS A 131 -8.53 -0.40 3.29
N ILE A 132 -9.17 0.68 3.76
CA ILE A 132 -9.75 0.73 5.11
C ILE A 132 -10.85 -0.33 5.27
N GLU A 133 -11.78 -0.41 4.34
CA GLU A 133 -12.91 -1.33 4.42
C GLU A 133 -12.45 -2.79 4.42
N ASN A 134 -11.51 -3.15 3.55
CA ASN A 134 -10.96 -4.50 3.52
C ASN A 134 -10.05 -4.80 4.73
N SER A 135 -9.31 -3.82 5.24
CA SER A 135 -8.56 -3.99 6.50
C SER A 135 -9.48 -4.31 7.68
N LEU A 136 -10.64 -3.64 7.76
CA LEU A 136 -11.64 -3.95 8.80
C LEU A 136 -12.23 -5.35 8.63
N ARG A 137 -12.50 -5.80 7.40
CA ARG A 137 -12.96 -7.18 7.14
C ARG A 137 -11.93 -8.21 7.58
N ILE A 138 -10.68 -8.05 7.16
CA ILE A 138 -9.57 -8.94 7.55
C ILE A 138 -9.43 -8.96 9.07
N PHE A 139 -9.47 -7.80 9.71
CA PHE A 139 -9.36 -7.70 11.16
C PHE A 139 -10.46 -8.46 11.88
N ILE A 140 -11.73 -8.28 11.47
CA ILE A 140 -12.86 -9.03 12.07
C ILE A 140 -12.68 -10.52 11.84
N GLU A 141 -12.29 -10.93 10.63
CA GLU A 141 -12.08 -12.34 10.27
C GLU A 141 -10.96 -12.98 11.12
N GLU A 142 -9.83 -12.29 11.29
CA GLU A 142 -8.74 -12.79 12.13
C GLU A 142 -9.15 -12.97 13.60
N ILE A 143 -9.92 -12.03 14.13
CA ILE A 143 -10.42 -12.15 15.52
C ILE A 143 -11.43 -13.28 15.65
N THR A 144 -12.29 -13.53 14.66
CA THR A 144 -13.25 -14.64 14.69
C THR A 144 -12.61 -16.02 14.67
N LYS A 145 -11.34 -16.15 14.29
CA LYS A 145 -10.61 -17.43 14.37
C LYS A 145 -10.29 -17.85 15.81
N SER A 146 -10.16 -16.90 16.73
CA SER A 146 -9.77 -17.16 18.12
C SER A 146 -10.81 -16.76 19.16
N GLU A 147 -11.76 -15.92 18.81
CA GLU A 147 -12.75 -15.34 19.71
C GLU A 147 -14.17 -15.51 19.13
N THR A 148 -15.16 -15.63 19.99
CA THR A 148 -16.57 -15.63 19.56
C THR A 148 -17.00 -14.20 19.24
N VAL A 149 -17.37 -13.93 17.99
CA VAL A 149 -17.90 -12.66 17.53
C VAL A 149 -19.33 -12.86 17.07
N LEU A 150 -20.25 -12.10 17.68
CA LEU A 150 -21.67 -12.17 17.35
C LEU A 150 -22.01 -11.14 16.28
N ILE A 151 -22.62 -11.58 15.19
CA ILE A 151 -23.15 -10.67 14.17
C ILE A 151 -24.51 -10.15 14.66
N PRO A 152 -24.69 -8.82 14.80
CA PRO A 152 -25.97 -8.26 15.22
C PRO A 152 -27.09 -8.64 14.25
N LYS A 153 -28.28 -8.97 14.77
CA LYS A 153 -29.41 -9.45 13.96
C LYS A 153 -29.71 -8.55 12.75
N LYS A 154 -29.71 -7.23 12.92
CA LYS A 154 -29.95 -6.29 11.82
C LYS A 154 -28.89 -6.37 10.71
N VAL A 155 -27.63 -6.66 11.07
CA VAL A 155 -26.55 -6.88 10.10
C VAL A 155 -26.75 -8.20 9.38
N GLN A 156 -27.11 -9.27 10.11
CA GLN A 156 -27.40 -10.57 9.50
C GLN A 156 -28.58 -10.48 8.52
N ASP A 157 -29.66 -9.80 8.90
CA ASP A 157 -30.80 -9.58 8.02
C ASP A 157 -30.39 -8.86 6.70
N THR A 158 -29.45 -7.91 6.79
CA THR A 158 -28.92 -7.22 5.60
C THR A 158 -28.08 -8.16 4.74
N ILE A 159 -27.20 -8.95 5.35
CA ILE A 159 -26.39 -9.96 4.65
C ILE A 159 -27.28 -10.93 3.89
N ASP A 160 -28.29 -11.49 4.58
CA ASP A 160 -29.19 -12.49 4.00
C ASP A 160 -30.00 -11.92 2.83
N LYS A 161 -30.48 -10.68 2.96
CA LYS A 161 -31.17 -9.96 1.87
C LYS A 161 -30.29 -9.79 0.65
N LEU A 162 -29.01 -9.38 0.85
CA LEU A 162 -28.07 -9.14 -0.25
C LEU A 162 -27.65 -10.45 -0.93
N LYS A 163 -27.42 -11.52 -0.16
CA LYS A 163 -27.14 -12.87 -0.67
C LYS A 163 -28.30 -13.38 -1.53
N LYS A 164 -29.53 -13.20 -1.05
CA LYS A 164 -30.72 -13.59 -1.80
C LYS A 164 -30.83 -12.81 -3.13
N SER A 165 -30.65 -11.49 -3.07
CA SER A 165 -30.66 -10.65 -4.27
C SER A 165 -29.57 -11.05 -5.28
N GLU A 166 -28.40 -11.44 -4.80
CA GLU A 166 -27.29 -11.90 -5.67
C GLU A 166 -27.60 -13.24 -6.31
N GLN A 167 -28.20 -14.19 -5.59
CA GLN A 167 -28.64 -15.48 -6.13
C GLN A 167 -29.71 -15.33 -7.22
N GLU A 168 -30.58 -14.32 -7.06
CA GLU A 168 -31.63 -14.00 -8.06
C GLU A 168 -31.07 -13.30 -9.31
N SER A 169 -29.89 -12.70 -9.20
CA SER A 169 -29.24 -11.88 -10.24
C SER A 169 -28.12 -12.66 -10.96
N LYS A 170 -28.49 -13.50 -11.92
CA LYS A 170 -27.56 -14.39 -12.67
C LYS A 170 -26.39 -13.70 -13.37
N TYR A 171 -26.41 -12.39 -13.50
CA TYR A 171 -25.41 -11.59 -14.24
C TYR A 171 -24.47 -10.80 -13.34
N LEU A 172 -24.69 -10.79 -12.03
CA LEU A 172 -23.81 -10.08 -11.09
C LEU A 172 -22.71 -11.04 -10.59
N PRO A 173 -21.46 -10.58 -10.54
CA PRO A 173 -20.40 -11.37 -9.94
C PRO A 173 -20.64 -11.52 -8.42
N ILE A 174 -20.23 -12.64 -7.87
CA ILE A 174 -20.28 -12.91 -6.43
C ILE A 174 -19.38 -11.93 -5.70
N ARG A 175 -19.88 -11.29 -4.63
CA ARG A 175 -19.19 -10.20 -3.93
C ARG A 175 -17.90 -10.62 -3.20
N GLY A 176 -17.77 -11.86 -2.80
CA GLY A 176 -16.57 -12.34 -2.11
C GLY A 176 -16.72 -13.67 -1.41
N GLY A 177 -15.66 -14.11 -0.72
CA GLY A 177 -15.54 -15.44 -0.16
C GLY A 177 -16.24 -15.66 1.21
N ASN A 178 -16.63 -14.58 1.91
CA ASN A 178 -17.28 -14.69 3.23
C ASN A 178 -18.38 -13.62 3.42
N GLU A 179 -19.11 -13.71 4.53
CA GLU A 179 -20.26 -12.85 4.83
C GLU A 179 -19.91 -11.37 5.00
N LEU A 180 -18.69 -11.05 5.43
CA LEU A 180 -18.24 -9.68 5.65
C LEU A 180 -18.17 -8.86 4.36
N PHE A 181 -18.10 -9.51 3.17
CA PHE A 181 -18.16 -8.81 1.89
C PHE A 181 -19.54 -8.24 1.55
N TYR A 182 -20.57 -8.65 2.29
CA TYR A 182 -21.92 -8.08 2.20
C TYR A 182 -22.13 -6.92 3.20
N CYS A 183 -21.13 -6.62 4.03
CA CYS A 183 -21.15 -5.52 4.99
C CYS A 183 -20.43 -4.29 4.43
N ASP A 184 -21.04 -3.12 4.59
CA ASP A 184 -20.38 -1.83 4.38
C ASP A 184 -19.74 -1.32 5.69
N PHE A 185 -19.21 -0.09 5.67
CA PHE A 185 -18.58 0.51 6.86
C PHE A 185 -19.50 0.51 8.09
N ILE A 186 -20.80 0.79 7.90
CA ILE A 186 -21.76 0.85 9.00
C ILE A 186 -21.98 -0.54 9.62
N GLU A 187 -22.13 -1.58 8.80
CA GLU A 187 -22.29 -2.95 9.27
C GLU A 187 -21.03 -3.45 9.95
N LEU A 188 -19.85 -3.23 9.38
CA LEU A 188 -18.56 -3.59 9.99
C LEU A 188 -18.36 -2.88 11.33
N GLY A 189 -18.68 -1.58 11.40
CA GLY A 189 -18.65 -0.81 12.64
C GLY A 189 -19.58 -1.40 13.71
N LYS A 190 -20.81 -1.76 13.34
CA LYS A 190 -21.78 -2.38 14.24
C LYS A 190 -21.29 -3.73 14.79
N ILE A 191 -20.63 -4.56 13.96
CA ILE A 191 -20.05 -5.82 14.42
C ILE A 191 -18.97 -5.53 15.48
N ILE A 192 -18.05 -4.60 15.23
CA ILE A 192 -16.97 -4.27 16.17
C ILE A 192 -17.53 -3.71 17.48
N VAL A 193 -18.44 -2.73 17.41
CA VAL A 193 -19.00 -2.05 18.59
C VAL A 193 -19.86 -3.01 19.43
N SER A 194 -20.68 -3.85 18.80
CA SER A 194 -21.49 -4.84 19.52
C SER A 194 -20.66 -5.90 20.24
N ASN A 195 -19.41 -6.07 19.87
CA ASN A 195 -18.45 -6.98 20.49
C ASN A 195 -17.26 -6.22 21.11
N TRP A 196 -17.52 -5.03 21.69
CA TRP A 196 -16.45 -4.15 22.18
C TRP A 196 -15.57 -4.79 23.26
N THR A 197 -16.08 -5.69 24.06
CA THR A 197 -15.28 -6.47 25.03
C THR A 197 -14.15 -7.26 24.37
N THR A 198 -14.38 -7.72 23.14
CA THR A 198 -13.39 -8.45 22.34
C THR A 198 -12.49 -7.50 21.55
N PHE A 199 -13.08 -6.51 20.89
CA PHE A 199 -12.33 -5.63 19.97
C PHE A 199 -11.67 -4.44 20.66
N GLY A 200 -12.20 -3.94 21.79
CA GLY A 200 -11.72 -2.72 22.45
C GLY A 200 -10.24 -2.75 22.85
N LYS A 201 -9.70 -3.94 23.14
CA LYS A 201 -8.27 -4.14 23.45
C LYS A 201 -7.32 -3.72 22.33
N PHE A 202 -7.79 -3.70 21.09
CA PHE A 202 -7.02 -3.27 19.92
C PHE A 202 -7.10 -1.76 19.67
N PHE A 203 -7.97 -1.06 20.41
CA PHE A 203 -8.16 0.39 20.35
C PHE A 203 -7.83 1.07 21.68
N PRO A 204 -6.62 0.91 22.25
CA PRO A 204 -6.31 1.24 23.65
C PRO A 204 -6.43 2.73 23.98
N LYS A 205 -6.43 3.61 22.99
CA LYS A 205 -6.55 5.08 23.16
C LYS A 205 -7.92 5.60 22.73
N GLN A 206 -8.83 4.72 22.33
CA GLN A 206 -10.10 5.07 21.72
C GLN A 206 -11.24 4.37 22.48
N ASN A 207 -12.45 4.83 22.27
CA ASN A 207 -13.65 4.23 22.80
C ASN A 207 -14.68 3.95 21.68
N GLU A 208 -15.76 3.27 22.02
CA GLU A 208 -16.84 2.95 21.08
C GLU A 208 -17.38 4.17 20.36
N HIS A 209 -17.53 5.29 21.07
CA HIS A 209 -18.04 6.53 20.48
C HIS A 209 -17.11 7.08 19.40
N TRP A 210 -15.80 7.09 19.64
CA TRP A 210 -14.83 7.51 18.66
C TRP A 210 -14.90 6.64 17.38
N LEU A 211 -14.98 5.31 17.55
CA LEU A 211 -15.09 4.39 16.42
C LEU A 211 -16.38 4.65 15.62
N ASN A 212 -17.51 4.83 16.29
CA ASN A 212 -18.78 5.14 15.63
C ASN A 212 -18.68 6.43 14.79
N VAL A 213 -18.14 7.52 15.36
CA VAL A 213 -17.94 8.79 14.64
C VAL A 213 -17.07 8.59 13.41
N MET A 214 -15.95 7.88 13.54
CA MET A 214 -15.05 7.59 12.42
C MET A 214 -15.76 6.78 11.32
N ILE A 215 -16.50 5.74 11.68
CA ILE A 215 -17.25 4.89 10.74
C ILE A 215 -18.32 5.71 10.02
N GLU A 216 -19.04 6.58 10.71
CA GLU A 216 -20.03 7.47 10.10
C GLU A 216 -19.41 8.44 9.09
N GLU A 217 -18.25 9.02 9.40
CA GLU A 217 -17.54 9.90 8.47
C GLU A 217 -17.04 9.11 7.22
N LEU A 218 -16.47 7.94 7.42
CA LEU A 218 -16.06 7.06 6.31
C LEU A 218 -17.25 6.69 5.41
N TYR A 219 -18.39 6.39 6.02
CA TYR A 219 -19.60 6.05 5.29
C TYR A 219 -20.14 7.22 4.46
N LYS A 220 -20.12 8.45 5.00
CA LYS A 220 -20.49 9.66 4.26
C LYS A 220 -19.61 9.85 3.02
N ILE A 221 -18.29 9.70 3.18
CA ILE A 221 -17.35 9.81 2.05
C ILE A 221 -17.60 8.70 1.02
N ARG A 222 -17.81 7.47 1.49
CA ARG A 222 -18.16 6.34 0.62
C ARG A 222 -19.46 6.58 -0.16
N CYS A 223 -20.47 7.19 0.45
CA CYS A 223 -21.71 7.55 -0.25
C CYS A 223 -21.47 8.58 -1.36
N LEU A 224 -20.62 9.59 -1.13
CA LEU A 224 -20.24 10.54 -2.17
C LEU A 224 -19.60 9.81 -3.37
N VAL A 225 -18.66 8.91 -3.10
CA VAL A 225 -17.99 8.11 -4.15
C VAL A 225 -18.99 7.23 -4.90
N ALA A 226 -19.92 6.58 -4.20
CA ALA A 226 -20.93 5.72 -4.81
C ALA A 226 -21.89 6.48 -5.75
N HIS A 227 -22.07 7.78 -5.52
CA HIS A 227 -22.87 8.67 -6.37
C HIS A 227 -22.03 9.48 -7.37
N ASN A 228 -20.76 9.13 -7.59
CA ASN A 228 -19.82 9.86 -8.44
C ASN A 228 -19.72 11.35 -8.07
N SER A 229 -19.95 11.69 -6.80
CA SER A 229 -19.81 13.05 -6.28
C SER A 229 -18.36 13.32 -5.89
N TYR A 230 -17.89 14.55 -6.14
CA TYR A 230 -16.54 14.93 -5.79
C TYR A 230 -16.36 15.04 -4.28
N VAL A 231 -15.28 14.46 -3.79
CA VAL A 231 -14.86 14.52 -2.38
C VAL A 231 -13.87 15.67 -2.20
N GLY A 232 -14.21 16.63 -1.34
CA GLY A 232 -13.42 17.82 -1.11
C GLY A 232 -12.08 17.54 -0.40
N LYS A 233 -11.23 18.55 -0.33
CA LYS A 233 -9.91 18.42 0.30
C LYS A 233 -10.00 18.03 1.78
N HIS A 234 -10.95 18.61 2.51
CA HIS A 234 -11.13 18.34 3.94
C HIS A 234 -11.44 16.85 4.21
N GLU A 235 -12.38 16.29 3.46
CA GLU A 235 -12.75 14.89 3.56
C GLU A 235 -11.59 13.96 3.14
N ARG A 236 -10.82 14.33 2.11
CA ARG A 236 -9.64 13.59 1.69
C ARG A 236 -8.55 13.58 2.77
N ASP A 237 -8.30 14.70 3.41
CA ASP A 237 -7.33 14.80 4.49
C ASP A 237 -7.78 13.98 5.72
N SER A 238 -9.07 14.01 6.06
CA SER A 238 -9.65 13.17 7.12
C SER A 238 -9.50 11.69 6.81
N LEU A 239 -9.74 11.29 5.56
CA LEU A 239 -9.60 9.91 5.11
C LEU A 239 -8.16 9.39 5.26
N LYS A 240 -7.15 10.21 4.92
CA LYS A 240 -5.72 9.89 5.12
C LYS A 240 -5.39 9.69 6.60
N VAL A 241 -5.96 10.51 7.47
CA VAL A 241 -5.78 10.38 8.92
C VAL A 241 -6.42 9.08 9.43
N PHE A 242 -7.65 8.77 9.03
CA PHE A 242 -8.32 7.54 9.42
C PHE A 242 -7.58 6.30 8.94
N TYR A 243 -7.08 6.30 7.69
CA TYR A 243 -6.26 5.23 7.17
C TYR A 243 -5.03 4.97 8.05
N LYS A 244 -4.26 6.02 8.38
CA LYS A 244 -3.07 5.91 9.24
C LYS A 244 -3.41 5.37 10.64
N ILE A 245 -4.51 5.82 11.22
CA ILE A 245 -4.92 5.37 12.56
C ILE A 245 -5.31 3.89 12.51
N ILE A 246 -6.15 3.49 11.56
CA ILE A 246 -6.62 2.12 11.42
C ILE A 246 -5.46 1.16 11.17
N THR A 247 -4.60 1.44 10.19
CA THR A 247 -3.47 0.57 9.86
C THR A 247 -2.47 0.44 11.02
N ALA A 248 -2.21 1.53 11.75
CA ALA A 248 -1.35 1.49 12.93
C ALA A 248 -1.93 0.67 14.09
N GLN A 249 -3.26 0.68 14.26
CA GLN A 249 -3.94 -0.04 15.34
C GLN A 249 -4.15 -1.52 15.01
N LEU A 250 -4.47 -1.83 13.76
CA LEU A 250 -4.69 -3.21 13.33
C LEU A 250 -3.39 -3.99 13.12
N LYS A 251 -2.22 -3.34 13.21
CA LYS A 251 -0.90 -3.95 12.98
C LYS A 251 -0.79 -4.67 11.63
N LEU A 252 -1.47 -4.14 10.63
CA LEU A 252 -1.44 -4.61 9.25
C LEU A 252 -0.24 -4.04 8.49
#